data_c1e14612313e36aec1cf0e62d9ba6c6b
#
_entry.id   c1e14612313e36aec1cf0e62d9ba6c6b
#
_cell.length_a   1.000
_cell.length_b   1.000
_cell.length_c   1.000
_cell.angle_alpha   90.00
_cell.angle_beta   90.00
_cell.angle_gamma   90.00
#
_symmetry.space_group_name_H-M   'P 1'
#
loop_
_entity.id
_entity.type
_entity.pdbx_description
1 polymer ?
#
loop_
_entity_poly.entity_id
_entity_poly.type
_entity_poly.pdbx_seq_one_letter_code
_entity_poly.pdbx_strand_id
1 'polypeptide(L)'
;NEKIKSKSGSKIKVWEKKKATVSFNYAKKKLSFEIKNKKIASVNKNGRITAKKKGTTYLFVKVKDSDKNQCRIKIVVKEEPWIVSEKDQKYDYAEMTRDLRKIARKYPGKTGLSSIGRTYDNREIWCLRVGNPSAAKKLVIDAAIHAREWKNTQVIMRQTEEILREYGEHRARFRSTCLYILPMDNPDGVTISQYGASGIRNAKLRKKIQKIGHFNTWKNNARGVNINNNFPAGFSADKKKDKKKGKKRKP
;
A
#
# COMPACT_ATOMS: atom_id res chain seq x y z
N ASN A 1 -32.11 37.38 18.09
CA ASN A 1 -31.43 36.52 17.08
C ASN A 1 -30.47 35.57 17.79
N GLU A 2 -30.73 34.27 17.68
CA GLU A 2 -29.89 33.23 18.27
C GLU A 2 -28.48 33.29 17.65
N LYS A 3 -27.40 33.13 18.48
CA LYS A 3 -26.03 33.06 17.98
C LYS A 3 -25.82 31.79 17.14
N ILE A 4 -25.08 31.88 16.04
CA ILE A 4 -24.69 30.74 15.23
C ILE A 4 -23.78 29.81 16.04
N LYS A 5 -24.15 28.54 16.11
CA LYS A 5 -23.40 27.49 16.78
C LYS A 5 -23.13 26.33 15.83
N SER A 6 -21.90 25.86 15.82
CA SER A 6 -21.54 24.63 15.09
C SER A 6 -21.99 23.41 15.88
N LYS A 7 -22.80 22.54 15.27
CA LYS A 7 -23.13 21.21 15.80
C LYS A 7 -21.96 20.22 15.67
N SER A 8 -20.93 20.57 14.90
CA SER A 8 -19.72 19.77 14.68
C SER A 8 -18.56 20.16 15.60
N GLY A 9 -18.81 21.05 16.60
CA GLY A 9 -17.79 21.56 17.53
C GLY A 9 -16.93 22.68 16.94
N SER A 10 -15.96 23.15 17.73
CA SER A 10 -15.06 24.25 17.37
C SER A 10 -13.82 23.83 16.58
N LYS A 11 -13.61 22.52 16.42
CA LYS A 11 -12.45 21.93 15.74
C LYS A 11 -12.85 20.70 14.93
N ILE A 12 -12.42 20.66 13.68
CA ILE A 12 -12.60 19.52 12.78
C ILE A 12 -11.24 18.99 12.38
N LYS A 13 -11.05 17.68 12.53
CA LYS A 13 -9.89 16.94 11.98
C LYS A 13 -10.34 16.22 10.72
N VAL A 14 -9.59 16.37 9.65
CA VAL A 14 -9.87 15.70 8.37
C VAL A 14 -8.56 15.26 7.72
N TRP A 15 -8.58 14.10 7.06
CA TRP A 15 -7.41 13.62 6.32
C TRP A 15 -7.28 14.34 4.99
N GLU A 16 -6.05 14.49 4.49
CA GLU A 16 -5.79 14.99 3.14
C GLU A 16 -6.66 14.28 2.09
N LYS A 17 -7.05 15.00 1.04
CA LYS A 17 -7.90 14.52 -0.07
C LYS A 17 -9.28 13.99 0.38
N LYS A 18 -9.63 14.05 1.67
CA LYS A 18 -10.96 13.70 2.20
C LYS A 18 -11.86 14.92 2.35
N LYS A 19 -13.16 14.64 2.48
CA LYS A 19 -14.20 15.67 2.65
C LYS A 19 -14.84 15.55 4.02
N ALA A 20 -15.22 16.69 4.59
CA ALA A 20 -16.01 16.78 5.81
C ALA A 20 -17.16 17.75 5.60
N THR A 21 -18.29 17.54 6.27
CA THR A 21 -19.43 18.47 6.23
C THR A 21 -19.65 19.04 7.61
N VAL A 22 -19.89 20.34 7.67
CA VAL A 22 -20.18 21.05 8.92
C VAL A 22 -21.68 21.30 9.02
N SER A 23 -22.23 21.13 10.22
CA SER A 23 -23.64 21.37 10.52
C SER A 23 -23.76 22.50 11.54
N PHE A 24 -24.83 23.27 11.44
CA PHE A 24 -25.12 24.42 12.26
C PHE A 24 -26.57 24.42 12.72
N ASN A 25 -26.88 25.28 13.71
CA ASN A 25 -28.26 25.56 14.14
C ASN A 25 -29.05 26.39 13.13
N TYR A 26 -28.44 26.87 12.06
CA TYR A 26 -29.07 27.60 10.95
C TYR A 26 -29.18 26.77 9.69
N ALA A 27 -30.20 27.05 8.87
CA ALA A 27 -30.30 26.45 7.54
C ALA A 27 -29.13 26.93 6.65
N LYS A 28 -28.50 26.00 5.90
CA LYS A 28 -27.29 26.25 5.09
C LYS A 28 -27.47 27.41 4.09
N LYS A 29 -28.67 27.57 3.52
CA LYS A 29 -28.99 28.66 2.59
C LYS A 29 -28.86 30.07 3.19
N LYS A 30 -29.00 30.20 4.52
CA LYS A 30 -28.82 31.44 5.28
C LYS A 30 -27.36 31.70 5.70
N LEU A 31 -26.44 30.81 5.37
CA LEU A 31 -25.04 30.88 5.78
C LEU A 31 -24.11 31.18 4.61
N SER A 32 -23.06 31.94 4.89
CA SER A 32 -21.88 32.06 4.03
C SER A 32 -20.68 31.37 4.68
N PHE A 33 -19.81 30.82 3.85
CA PHE A 33 -18.69 30.00 4.25
C PHE A 33 -17.41 30.51 3.60
N GLU A 34 -16.36 30.72 4.40
CA GLU A 34 -15.06 31.15 3.92
C GLU A 34 -13.93 30.38 4.61
N ILE A 35 -12.93 29.93 3.84
CA ILE A 35 -11.70 29.32 4.34
C ILE A 35 -10.56 30.32 4.29
N LYS A 36 -9.89 30.54 5.42
CA LYS A 36 -8.75 31.45 5.56
C LYS A 36 -7.60 31.09 4.62
N ASN A 37 -7.24 29.80 4.54
CA ASN A 37 -6.15 29.34 3.67
C ASN A 37 -6.65 28.29 2.68
N LYS A 38 -6.88 28.73 1.44
CA LYS A 38 -7.39 27.90 0.34
C LYS A 38 -6.40 26.86 -0.16
N LYS A 39 -5.10 26.96 0.19
CA LYS A 39 -4.07 25.94 -0.11
C LYS A 39 -4.23 24.72 0.79
N ILE A 40 -4.72 24.89 2.04
CA ILE A 40 -4.92 23.80 3.01
C ILE A 40 -6.28 23.13 2.83
N ALA A 41 -7.34 23.91 2.64
CA ALA A 41 -8.69 23.38 2.44
C ALA A 41 -9.53 24.36 1.60
N SER A 42 -10.63 23.86 1.04
CA SER A 42 -11.68 24.68 0.44
C SER A 42 -13.03 24.31 1.02
N VAL A 43 -14.01 25.18 0.89
CA VAL A 43 -15.40 24.96 1.31
C VAL A 43 -16.34 25.35 0.18
N ASN A 44 -17.43 24.63 0.00
CA ASN A 44 -18.48 24.98 -0.95
C ASN A 44 -19.67 25.67 -0.24
N LYS A 45 -20.63 26.19 -1.04
CA LYS A 45 -21.84 26.87 -0.57
C LYS A 45 -22.70 26.05 0.40
N ASN A 46 -22.51 24.75 0.48
CA ASN A 46 -23.25 23.85 1.37
C ASN A 46 -22.46 23.48 2.65
N GLY A 47 -21.34 24.18 2.94
CA GLY A 47 -20.51 23.90 4.11
C GLY A 47 -19.70 22.59 4.01
N ARG A 48 -19.52 22.04 2.78
CA ARG A 48 -18.70 20.85 2.55
C ARG A 48 -17.25 21.27 2.36
N ILE A 49 -16.42 20.89 3.30
CA ILE A 49 -14.98 21.12 3.31
C ILE A 49 -14.30 20.04 2.47
N THR A 50 -13.34 20.43 1.63
CA THR A 50 -12.42 19.54 0.94
C THR A 50 -11.01 19.84 1.45
N ALA A 51 -10.41 18.87 2.12
CA ALA A 51 -9.02 18.93 2.59
C ALA A 51 -8.06 18.74 1.42
N LYS A 52 -7.07 19.64 1.29
CA LYS A 52 -6.12 19.66 0.17
C LYS A 52 -4.71 19.24 0.60
N LYS A 53 -4.16 19.90 1.63
CA LYS A 53 -2.79 19.70 2.10
C LYS A 53 -2.74 19.73 3.62
N LYS A 54 -1.87 18.94 4.22
CA LYS A 54 -1.57 18.94 5.65
C LYS A 54 -1.33 20.35 6.17
N GLY A 55 -1.96 20.67 7.29
CA GLY A 55 -1.84 21.98 7.93
C GLY A 55 -3.07 22.35 8.73
N THR A 56 -3.06 23.58 9.23
CA THR A 56 -4.17 24.14 10.00
C THR A 56 -4.69 25.40 9.30
N THR A 57 -6.01 25.50 9.16
CA THR A 57 -6.72 26.68 8.68
C THR A 57 -7.99 26.91 9.49
N TYR A 58 -8.74 27.95 9.15
CA TYR A 58 -9.98 28.27 9.80
C TYR A 58 -11.11 28.42 8.79
N LEU A 59 -12.26 27.87 9.13
CA LEU A 59 -13.53 28.11 8.46
C LEU A 59 -14.24 29.24 9.22
N PHE A 60 -14.56 30.32 8.52
CA PHE A 60 -15.43 31.38 8.99
C PHE A 60 -16.83 31.15 8.43
N VAL A 61 -17.81 31.28 9.29
CA VAL A 61 -19.22 31.08 8.91
C VAL A 61 -20.00 32.28 9.45
N LYS A 62 -20.74 32.91 8.57
CA LYS A 62 -21.57 34.06 8.90
C LYS A 62 -23.04 33.81 8.51
N VAL A 63 -23.97 34.37 9.26
CA VAL A 63 -25.35 34.50 8.82
C VAL A 63 -25.41 35.65 7.82
N LYS A 64 -25.96 35.42 6.61
CA LYS A 64 -25.89 36.38 5.47
C LYS A 64 -26.39 37.76 5.78
N ASP A 65 -27.45 37.84 6.58
CA ASP A 65 -28.12 39.10 6.89
C ASP A 65 -27.65 39.70 8.25
N SER A 66 -26.47 39.29 8.74
CA SER A 66 -25.93 39.75 10.02
C SER A 66 -24.42 39.63 10.11
N ASP A 67 -23.71 40.71 10.01
CA ASP A 67 -22.26 40.77 10.16
C ASP A 67 -21.76 40.44 11.58
N LYS A 68 -22.59 40.62 12.57
CA LYS A 68 -22.26 40.35 13.98
C LYS A 68 -22.47 38.88 14.37
N ASN A 69 -23.24 38.10 13.59
CA ASN A 69 -23.55 36.69 13.90
C ASN A 69 -22.65 35.77 13.08
N GLN A 70 -21.46 35.50 13.61
CA GLN A 70 -20.44 34.69 12.98
C GLN A 70 -19.82 33.68 13.95
N CYS A 71 -19.28 32.60 13.43
CA CYS A 71 -18.47 31.66 14.19
C CYS A 71 -17.23 31.22 13.40
N ARG A 72 -16.24 30.73 14.14
CA ARG A 72 -14.96 30.23 13.60
C ARG A 72 -14.74 28.80 14.02
N ILE A 73 -14.38 27.94 13.05
CA ILE A 73 -14.06 26.53 13.29
C ILE A 73 -12.62 26.29 12.85
N LYS A 74 -11.83 25.69 13.72
CA LYS A 74 -10.46 25.26 13.41
C LYS A 74 -10.50 24.00 12.55
N ILE A 75 -9.91 24.05 11.36
CA ILE A 75 -9.76 22.90 10.46
C ILE A 75 -8.32 22.41 10.53
N VAL A 76 -8.13 21.17 10.94
CA VAL A 76 -6.82 20.52 11.01
C VAL A 76 -6.80 19.41 9.97
N VAL A 77 -6.05 19.63 8.89
CA VAL A 77 -5.81 18.63 7.86
C VAL A 77 -4.57 17.81 8.26
N LYS A 78 -4.75 16.51 8.37
CA LYS A 78 -3.70 15.56 8.69
C LYS A 78 -3.38 14.71 7.47
N GLU A 79 -2.13 14.31 7.34
CA GLU A 79 -1.74 13.26 6.42
C GLU A 79 -2.32 11.92 6.88
N GLU A 80 -2.94 11.17 5.96
CA GLU A 80 -3.47 9.84 6.28
C GLU A 80 -2.29 8.90 6.56
N PRO A 81 -2.30 8.15 7.68
CA PRO A 81 -1.22 7.21 7.98
C PRO A 81 -1.04 6.20 6.85
N TRP A 82 0.20 5.85 6.60
CA TRP A 82 0.53 4.79 5.66
C TRP A 82 0.22 3.43 6.27
N ILE A 83 -0.20 2.48 5.44
CA ILE A 83 -0.39 1.08 5.82
C ILE A 83 0.97 0.41 5.94
N VAL A 84 1.82 0.65 4.93
CA VAL A 84 3.17 0.10 4.85
C VAL A 84 4.11 1.00 5.63
N SER A 85 4.71 0.49 6.70
CA SER A 85 5.67 1.21 7.53
C SER A 85 7.01 1.38 6.81
N GLU A 86 7.65 2.53 6.99
CA GLU A 86 9.03 2.79 6.53
C GLU A 86 10.05 2.45 7.62
N LYS A 87 9.60 2.25 8.86
CA LYS A 87 10.47 2.14 10.04
C LYS A 87 10.90 0.71 10.35
N ASP A 88 10.27 -0.28 9.70
CA ASP A 88 10.52 -1.66 10.02
C ASP A 88 11.87 -2.13 9.50
N GLN A 89 12.68 -2.68 10.39
CA GLN A 89 13.99 -3.22 10.03
C GLN A 89 13.87 -4.52 9.23
N LYS A 90 12.83 -5.31 9.50
CA LYS A 90 12.51 -6.55 8.80
C LYS A 90 11.06 -6.52 8.38
N TYR A 91 10.80 -6.38 7.09
CA TYR A 91 9.46 -6.49 6.52
C TYR A 91 9.22 -7.93 6.12
N ASP A 92 8.57 -8.69 6.98
CA ASP A 92 8.42 -10.13 6.81
C ASP A 92 7.15 -10.56 6.07
N TYR A 93 7.02 -11.87 5.84
CA TYR A 93 5.86 -12.44 5.16
C TYR A 93 4.53 -12.16 5.88
N ALA A 94 4.51 -12.21 7.21
CA ALA A 94 3.29 -11.98 7.98
C ALA A 94 2.87 -10.52 7.89
N GLU A 95 3.81 -9.60 7.98
CA GLU A 95 3.60 -8.17 7.85
C GLU A 95 3.14 -7.80 6.45
N MET A 96 3.83 -8.25 5.41
CA MET A 96 3.42 -8.08 4.01
C MET A 96 2.00 -8.58 3.77
N THR A 97 1.66 -9.79 4.25
CA THR A 97 0.32 -10.36 4.10
C THR A 97 -0.76 -9.53 4.80
N ARG A 98 -0.47 -9.05 6.02
CA ARG A 98 -1.37 -8.16 6.77
C ARG A 98 -1.62 -6.87 6.01
N ASP A 99 -0.57 -6.26 5.49
CA ASP A 99 -0.65 -4.99 4.79
C ASP A 99 -1.32 -5.11 3.41
N LEU A 100 -1.08 -6.18 2.66
CA LEU A 100 -1.83 -6.51 1.44
C LEU A 100 -3.34 -6.57 1.70
N ARG A 101 -3.75 -7.27 2.75
CA ARG A 101 -5.16 -7.38 3.13
C ARG A 101 -5.75 -6.02 3.54
N LYS A 102 -5.00 -5.18 4.24
CA LYS A 102 -5.42 -3.80 4.58
C LYS A 102 -5.57 -2.94 3.32
N ILE A 103 -4.60 -3.02 2.40
CA ILE A 103 -4.65 -2.29 1.12
C ILE A 103 -5.87 -2.72 0.31
N ALA A 104 -6.09 -4.02 0.15
CA ALA A 104 -7.24 -4.54 -0.60
C ALA A 104 -8.58 -4.06 -0.01
N ARG A 105 -8.73 -4.08 1.32
CA ARG A 105 -9.93 -3.57 2.01
C ARG A 105 -10.09 -2.05 1.89
N LYS A 106 -9.00 -1.30 1.91
CA LYS A 106 -9.03 0.17 1.83
C LYS A 106 -9.40 0.67 0.44
N TYR A 107 -9.08 -0.08 -0.61
CA TYR A 107 -9.29 0.30 -2.01
C TYR A 107 -10.17 -0.69 -2.78
N PRO A 108 -11.42 -0.96 -2.30
CA PRO A 108 -12.33 -1.87 -2.98
C PRO A 108 -12.65 -1.36 -4.39
N GLY A 109 -12.87 -2.28 -5.33
CA GLY A 109 -13.14 -1.95 -6.74
C GLY A 109 -11.92 -1.47 -7.55
N LYS A 110 -10.81 -1.10 -6.88
CA LYS A 110 -9.54 -0.75 -7.54
C LYS A 110 -8.52 -1.86 -7.46
N THR A 111 -8.66 -2.73 -6.48
CA THR A 111 -7.74 -3.84 -6.20
C THR A 111 -8.46 -5.18 -6.21
N GLY A 112 -7.70 -6.24 -6.43
CA GLY A 112 -8.11 -7.62 -6.21
C GLY A 112 -6.93 -8.40 -5.64
N LEU A 113 -7.10 -9.05 -4.49
CA LEU A 113 -6.08 -9.86 -3.85
C LEU A 113 -6.38 -11.34 -4.07
N SER A 114 -5.42 -12.07 -4.61
CA SER A 114 -5.50 -13.53 -4.82
C SER A 114 -4.18 -14.20 -4.51
N SER A 115 -4.22 -15.50 -4.26
CA SER A 115 -3.04 -16.35 -4.23
C SER A 115 -2.87 -16.97 -5.62
N ILE A 116 -1.64 -16.97 -6.12
CA ILE A 116 -1.28 -17.66 -7.38
C ILE A 116 -0.65 -19.03 -7.14
N GLY A 117 -0.46 -19.41 -5.89
CA GLY A 117 0.09 -20.70 -5.51
C GLY A 117 0.56 -20.75 -4.06
N ARG A 118 1.18 -21.87 -3.69
CA ARG A 118 1.75 -22.10 -2.36
C ARG A 118 3.18 -22.57 -2.44
N THR A 119 3.96 -22.13 -1.47
CA THR A 119 5.35 -22.59 -1.30
C THR A 119 5.41 -23.98 -0.64
N TYR A 120 6.62 -24.53 -0.57
CA TYR A 120 6.88 -25.82 0.10
C TYR A 120 6.62 -25.81 1.61
N ASP A 121 6.68 -24.63 2.24
CA ASP A 121 6.31 -24.45 3.65
C ASP A 121 4.87 -23.91 3.82
N ASN A 122 4.05 -24.09 2.77
CA ASN A 122 2.62 -23.77 2.73
C ASN A 122 2.29 -22.30 2.97
N ARG A 123 3.14 -21.37 2.46
CA ARG A 123 2.82 -19.94 2.40
C ARG A 123 2.17 -19.60 1.07
N GLU A 124 1.15 -18.75 1.11
CA GLU A 124 0.54 -18.21 -0.11
C GLU A 124 1.55 -17.33 -0.87
N ILE A 125 1.58 -17.46 -2.19
CA ILE A 125 2.24 -16.51 -3.08
C ILE A 125 1.18 -15.50 -3.52
N TRP A 126 1.22 -14.33 -2.90
CA TRP A 126 0.20 -13.31 -3.09
C TRP A 126 0.40 -12.51 -4.36
N CYS A 127 -0.71 -12.26 -5.07
CA CYS A 127 -0.78 -11.32 -6.18
C CYS A 127 -1.83 -10.25 -5.88
N LEU A 128 -1.44 -8.99 -5.88
CA LEU A 128 -2.34 -7.85 -5.78
C LEU A 128 -2.53 -7.23 -7.17
N ARG A 129 -3.73 -7.36 -7.71
CA ARG A 129 -4.13 -6.65 -8.93
C ARG A 129 -4.50 -5.21 -8.58
N VAL A 130 -4.04 -4.25 -9.38
CA VAL A 130 -4.42 -2.83 -9.30
C VAL A 130 -4.90 -2.35 -10.67
N GLY A 131 -6.10 -1.82 -10.74
CA GLY A 131 -6.72 -1.31 -11.95
C GLY A 131 -7.78 -2.24 -12.54
N ASN A 132 -8.18 -1.97 -13.79
CA ASN A 132 -9.20 -2.72 -14.49
C ASN A 132 -8.68 -4.08 -14.96
N PRO A 133 -9.26 -5.21 -14.54
CA PRO A 133 -8.82 -6.54 -15.00
C PRO A 133 -8.99 -6.75 -16.51
N SER A 134 -9.93 -6.05 -17.14
CA SER A 134 -10.17 -6.09 -18.59
C SER A 134 -9.31 -5.11 -19.39
N ALA A 135 -8.38 -4.38 -18.76
CA ALA A 135 -7.48 -3.46 -19.45
C ALA A 135 -6.63 -4.21 -20.48
N ALA A 136 -6.42 -3.61 -21.66
CA ALA A 136 -5.64 -4.22 -22.75
C ALA A 136 -4.18 -4.46 -22.35
N LYS A 137 -3.59 -3.52 -21.60
CA LYS A 137 -2.20 -3.62 -21.12
C LYS A 137 -2.14 -4.26 -19.76
N LYS A 138 -1.28 -5.27 -19.61
CA LYS A 138 -0.97 -5.93 -18.34
C LYS A 138 0.50 -5.69 -18.01
N LEU A 139 0.79 -5.28 -16.80
CA LEU A 139 2.14 -5.14 -16.29
C LEU A 139 2.28 -5.98 -15.03
N VAL A 140 3.24 -6.89 -15.03
CA VAL A 140 3.61 -7.68 -13.85
C VAL A 140 4.84 -7.03 -13.22
N ILE A 141 4.79 -6.85 -11.92
CA ILE A 141 5.88 -6.32 -11.11
C ILE A 141 6.08 -7.27 -9.95
N ASP A 142 7.27 -7.82 -9.81
CA ASP A 142 7.62 -8.79 -8.80
C ASP A 142 8.79 -8.31 -7.93
N ALA A 143 8.91 -8.91 -6.74
CA ALA A 143 10.01 -8.63 -5.83
C ALA A 143 10.41 -9.87 -5.02
N ALA A 144 11.62 -9.82 -4.47
CA ALA A 144 12.17 -10.83 -3.58
C ALA A 144 12.20 -12.26 -4.17
N ILE A 145 12.45 -12.38 -5.49
CA ILE A 145 12.75 -13.68 -6.12
C ILE A 145 14.01 -14.32 -5.49
N HIS A 146 15.01 -13.48 -5.17
CA HIS A 146 16.13 -13.88 -4.33
C HIS A 146 15.82 -13.52 -2.87
N ALA A 147 15.90 -14.51 -2.02
CA ALA A 147 15.46 -14.43 -0.62
C ALA A 147 16.07 -13.28 0.20
N ARG A 148 17.35 -12.97 0.02
CA ARG A 148 18.07 -11.91 0.73
C ARG A 148 17.67 -10.49 0.32
N GLU A 149 16.95 -10.35 -0.80
CA GLU A 149 16.54 -9.06 -1.36
C GLU A 149 15.15 -8.64 -0.85
N TRP A 150 14.80 -9.05 0.36
CA TRP A 150 13.48 -8.83 0.99
C TRP A 150 13.10 -7.36 1.20
N LYS A 151 14.08 -6.42 1.22
CA LYS A 151 13.78 -4.99 1.25
C LYS A 151 13.00 -4.53 0.02
N ASN A 152 13.17 -5.18 -1.13
CA ASN A 152 12.42 -4.86 -2.35
C ASN A 152 10.91 -5.10 -2.15
N THR A 153 10.51 -6.07 -1.31
CA THR A 153 9.11 -6.26 -0.92
C THR A 153 8.53 -5.02 -0.27
N GLN A 154 9.23 -4.44 0.69
CA GLN A 154 8.75 -3.23 1.38
C GLN A 154 8.65 -2.04 0.42
N VAL A 155 9.63 -1.88 -0.46
CA VAL A 155 9.65 -0.81 -1.48
C VAL A 155 8.44 -0.93 -2.40
N ILE A 156 8.20 -2.11 -2.99
CA ILE A 156 7.10 -2.30 -3.93
C ILE A 156 5.73 -2.17 -3.25
N MET A 157 5.61 -2.63 -2.01
CA MET A 157 4.39 -2.47 -1.21
C MET A 157 4.11 -0.99 -0.93
N ARG A 158 5.14 -0.20 -0.63
CA ARG A 158 5.01 1.25 -0.41
C ARG A 158 4.64 1.98 -1.68
N GLN A 159 5.31 1.70 -2.80
CA GLN A 159 4.98 2.25 -4.12
C GLN A 159 3.54 1.90 -4.53
N THR A 160 3.11 0.67 -4.25
CA THR A 160 1.73 0.25 -4.52
C THR A 160 0.71 1.07 -3.72
N GLU A 161 0.97 1.32 -2.44
CA GLU A 161 0.10 2.18 -1.63
C GLU A 161 0.09 3.62 -2.16
N GLU A 162 1.22 4.16 -2.59
CA GLU A 162 1.33 5.48 -3.20
C GLU A 162 0.50 5.58 -4.47
N ILE A 163 0.68 4.66 -5.40
CA ILE A 163 -0.13 4.54 -6.64
C ILE A 163 -1.63 4.54 -6.32
N LEU A 164 -2.05 3.79 -5.30
CA LEU A 164 -3.46 3.71 -4.90
C LEU A 164 -3.97 5.00 -4.25
N ARG A 165 -3.14 5.73 -3.52
CA ARG A 165 -3.48 7.05 -2.96
C ARG A 165 -3.73 8.08 -4.07
N GLU A 166 -2.97 7.99 -5.15
CA GLU A 166 -3.04 8.87 -6.31
C GLU A 166 -3.93 8.33 -7.44
N TYR A 167 -4.53 7.17 -7.26
CA TYR A 167 -5.33 6.48 -8.29
C TYR A 167 -6.38 7.38 -8.95
N GLY A 168 -7.00 8.29 -8.19
CA GLY A 168 -7.99 9.23 -8.71
C GLY A 168 -7.41 10.23 -9.72
N GLU A 169 -6.16 10.64 -9.52
CA GLU A 169 -5.43 11.59 -10.38
C GLU A 169 -4.97 10.90 -11.68
N HIS A 170 -4.72 9.60 -11.63
CA HIS A 170 -4.24 8.79 -12.76
C HIS A 170 -5.28 7.81 -13.32
N ARG A 171 -6.57 8.10 -13.09
CA ARG A 171 -7.68 7.20 -13.45
C ARG A 171 -7.67 6.75 -14.92
N ALA A 172 -7.26 7.63 -15.84
CA ALA A 172 -7.19 7.30 -17.26
C ALA A 172 -6.15 6.18 -17.54
N ARG A 173 -4.98 6.23 -16.89
CA ARG A 173 -3.94 5.20 -17.03
C ARG A 173 -4.42 3.84 -16.55
N PHE A 174 -5.17 3.78 -15.43
CA PHE A 174 -5.70 2.54 -14.88
C PHE A 174 -6.94 1.98 -15.58
N ARG A 175 -7.51 2.70 -16.54
CA ARG A 175 -8.50 2.13 -17.49
C ARG A 175 -7.83 1.26 -18.54
N SER A 176 -6.65 1.66 -19.06
CA SER A 176 -5.93 1.01 -20.14
C SER A 176 -4.84 0.05 -19.68
N THR A 177 -4.41 0.14 -18.41
CA THR A 177 -3.34 -0.68 -17.86
C THR A 177 -3.76 -1.28 -16.52
N CYS A 178 -3.55 -2.57 -16.36
CA CYS A 178 -3.74 -3.31 -15.12
C CYS A 178 -2.39 -3.78 -14.59
N LEU A 179 -2.10 -3.49 -13.32
CA LEU A 179 -0.89 -3.96 -12.64
C LEU A 179 -1.19 -5.25 -11.89
N TYR A 180 -0.28 -6.21 -11.98
CA TYR A 180 -0.24 -7.42 -11.17
C TYR A 180 1.05 -7.38 -10.36
N ILE A 181 0.93 -7.25 -9.05
CA ILE A 181 2.05 -7.02 -8.14
C ILE A 181 2.23 -8.26 -7.28
N LEU A 182 3.41 -8.88 -7.41
CA LEU A 182 3.86 -10.01 -6.63
C LEU A 182 4.95 -9.53 -5.66
N PRO A 183 4.58 -9.08 -4.46
CA PRO A 183 5.53 -8.37 -3.60
C PRO A 183 6.58 -9.28 -2.97
N MET A 184 6.38 -10.61 -3.00
CA MET A 184 7.33 -11.59 -2.46
C MET A 184 7.18 -12.92 -3.19
N ASP A 185 7.97 -13.14 -4.23
CA ASP A 185 7.92 -14.38 -5.03
C ASP A 185 8.46 -15.59 -4.30
N ASN A 186 9.36 -15.37 -3.33
CA ASN A 186 10.02 -16.40 -2.58
C ASN A 186 9.79 -16.29 -1.05
N PRO A 187 8.54 -16.49 -0.58
CA PRO A 187 8.20 -16.27 0.83
C PRO A 187 8.98 -17.16 1.80
N ASP A 188 9.22 -18.42 1.45
CA ASP A 188 10.00 -19.33 2.28
C ASP A 188 11.47 -18.91 2.35
N GLY A 189 12.05 -18.56 1.20
CA GLY A 189 13.42 -18.07 1.15
C GLY A 189 13.62 -16.79 1.95
N VAL A 190 12.73 -15.83 1.82
CA VAL A 190 12.75 -14.58 2.62
C VAL A 190 12.69 -14.91 4.11
N THR A 191 11.80 -15.82 4.51
CA THR A 191 11.68 -16.26 5.90
C THR A 191 12.99 -16.88 6.40
N ILE A 192 13.66 -17.69 5.58
CA ILE A 192 14.97 -18.27 5.92
C ILE A 192 16.03 -17.16 6.04
N SER A 193 16.05 -16.22 5.11
CA SER A 193 17.00 -15.11 5.15
C SER A 193 16.87 -14.23 6.40
N GLN A 194 15.63 -14.04 6.88
CA GLN A 194 15.34 -13.17 8.03
C GLN A 194 15.44 -13.88 9.38
N TYR A 195 15.03 -15.16 9.45
CA TYR A 195 14.82 -15.90 10.70
C TYR A 195 15.58 -17.23 10.76
N GLY A 196 16.32 -17.55 9.72
CA GLY A 196 17.01 -18.84 9.63
C GLY A 196 16.05 -20.02 9.51
N ALA A 197 16.53 -21.20 9.87
CA ALA A 197 15.75 -22.43 9.81
C ALA A 197 14.54 -22.42 10.77
N SER A 198 14.59 -21.68 11.87
CA SER A 198 13.49 -21.57 12.85
C SER A 198 12.22 -20.98 12.26
N GLY A 199 12.32 -20.14 11.22
CA GLY A 199 11.18 -19.56 10.50
C GLY A 199 10.40 -20.57 9.65
N ILE A 200 10.91 -21.79 9.43
CA ILE A 200 10.27 -22.85 8.61
C ILE A 200 9.42 -23.77 9.48
N ARG A 201 8.15 -23.93 9.10
CA ARG A 201 7.15 -24.72 9.83
C ARG A 201 7.37 -26.24 9.62
N ASN A 202 7.65 -26.63 8.38
CA ASN A 202 7.86 -28.03 8.03
C ASN A 202 9.16 -28.56 8.67
N ALA A 203 9.05 -29.50 9.60
CA ALA A 203 10.16 -30.04 10.38
C ALA A 203 11.26 -30.71 9.50
N LYS A 204 10.86 -31.39 8.42
CA LYS A 204 11.80 -32.05 7.49
C LYS A 204 12.62 -31.02 6.70
N LEU A 205 11.96 -29.97 6.19
CA LEU A 205 12.64 -28.84 5.54
C LEU A 205 13.55 -28.10 6.52
N ARG A 206 13.07 -27.80 7.72
CA ARG A 206 13.82 -27.11 8.78
C ARG A 206 15.14 -27.82 9.09
N LYS A 207 15.11 -29.14 9.31
CA LYS A 207 16.32 -29.95 9.55
C LYS A 207 17.33 -29.87 8.39
N LYS A 208 16.85 -29.88 7.14
CA LYS A 208 17.73 -29.76 5.96
C LYS A 208 18.37 -28.37 5.87
N ILE A 209 17.58 -27.31 6.07
CA ILE A 209 18.03 -25.92 6.01
C ILE A 209 19.04 -25.63 7.13
N GLN A 210 18.79 -26.14 8.34
CA GLN A 210 19.69 -25.98 9.48
C GLN A 210 21.11 -26.53 9.22
N LYS A 211 21.21 -27.61 8.46
CA LYS A 211 22.52 -28.20 8.08
C LYS A 211 23.32 -27.36 7.08
N ILE A 212 22.64 -26.44 6.34
CA ILE A 212 23.30 -25.63 5.31
C ILE A 212 23.88 -24.35 5.95
N GLY A 213 23.20 -23.73 6.91
CA GLY A 213 23.63 -22.47 7.53
C GLY A 213 23.59 -21.27 6.59
N HIS A 214 24.32 -20.19 6.93
CA HIS A 214 24.49 -18.98 6.11
C HIS A 214 23.18 -18.29 5.69
N PHE A 215 22.25 -18.08 6.63
CA PHE A 215 20.90 -17.65 6.36
C PHE A 215 20.79 -16.22 5.84
N ASN A 216 21.59 -15.29 6.33
CA ASN A 216 21.59 -13.89 5.90
C ASN A 216 21.97 -13.68 4.42
N THR A 217 22.71 -14.65 3.85
CA THR A 217 23.07 -14.68 2.42
C THR A 217 22.19 -15.61 1.60
N TRP A 218 21.14 -16.19 2.22
CA TRP A 218 20.25 -17.16 1.55
C TRP A 218 19.59 -16.54 0.32
N LYS A 219 19.75 -17.18 -0.81
CA LYS A 219 19.27 -16.71 -2.12
C LYS A 219 18.10 -17.53 -2.66
N ASN A 220 18.09 -18.81 -2.33
CA ASN A 220 17.25 -19.85 -2.90
C ASN A 220 15.87 -19.96 -2.21
N ASN A 221 14.98 -20.78 -2.76
CA ASN A 221 13.77 -21.20 -2.06
C ASN A 221 14.08 -22.21 -0.93
N ALA A 222 13.06 -22.70 -0.22
CA ALA A 222 13.25 -23.64 0.89
C ALA A 222 13.83 -25.01 0.48
N ARG A 223 13.81 -25.37 -0.82
CA ARG A 223 14.43 -26.57 -1.36
C ARG A 223 15.87 -26.37 -1.83
N GLY A 224 16.41 -25.17 -1.72
CA GLY A 224 17.74 -24.82 -2.19
C GLY A 224 17.82 -24.50 -3.69
N VAL A 225 16.68 -24.27 -4.35
CA VAL A 225 16.59 -23.95 -5.77
C VAL A 225 16.64 -22.44 -5.97
N ASN A 226 17.52 -21.95 -6.83
CA ASN A 226 17.51 -20.56 -7.29
C ASN A 226 16.42 -20.37 -8.34
N ILE A 227 15.31 -19.77 -7.96
CA ILE A 227 14.12 -19.59 -8.80
C ILE A 227 14.48 -18.84 -10.11
N ASN A 228 15.25 -17.77 -10.02
CA ASN A 228 15.64 -16.95 -11.16
C ASN A 228 16.41 -17.69 -12.27
N ASN A 229 17.04 -18.81 -11.92
CA ASN A 229 17.79 -19.65 -12.87
C ASN A 229 16.97 -20.83 -13.41
N ASN A 230 15.68 -20.90 -13.12
CA ASN A 230 14.82 -22.03 -13.47
C ASN A 230 13.61 -21.66 -14.33
N PHE A 231 13.64 -20.49 -14.95
CA PHE A 231 12.66 -20.13 -16.00
C PHE A 231 12.95 -20.94 -17.29
N PRO A 232 11.91 -21.36 -18.02
CA PRO A 232 12.09 -22.16 -19.26
C PRO A 232 12.86 -21.39 -20.34
N ALA A 233 12.63 -20.07 -20.45
CA ALA A 233 13.29 -19.22 -21.42
C ALA A 233 14.81 -19.17 -21.20
N GLY A 234 15.58 -19.60 -22.18
CA GLY A 234 17.04 -19.61 -22.13
C GLY A 234 17.68 -20.70 -21.25
N PHE A 235 16.88 -21.52 -20.54
CA PHE A 235 17.37 -22.52 -19.58
C PHE A 235 18.42 -23.47 -20.19
N SER A 236 18.18 -23.99 -21.40
CA SER A 236 19.11 -24.92 -22.08
C SER A 236 20.44 -24.25 -22.47
N ALA A 237 20.42 -22.99 -22.88
CA ALA A 237 21.61 -22.22 -23.21
C ALA A 237 22.48 -21.96 -21.97
N ASP A 238 21.85 -21.59 -20.88
CA ASP A 238 22.54 -21.35 -19.60
C ASP A 238 23.11 -22.65 -19.01
N LYS A 239 22.39 -23.77 -19.12
CA LYS A 239 22.88 -25.09 -18.69
C LYS A 239 24.15 -25.52 -19.44
N LYS A 240 24.25 -25.18 -20.73
CA LYS A 240 25.47 -25.42 -21.53
C LYS A 240 26.65 -24.54 -21.05
N LYS A 241 26.41 -23.28 -20.73
CA LYS A 241 27.42 -22.34 -20.19
C LYS A 241 27.95 -22.79 -18.83
N ASP A 242 27.07 -23.29 -17.95
CA ASP A 242 27.47 -23.76 -16.61
C ASP A 242 28.26 -25.05 -16.65
N LYS A 243 27.93 -25.98 -17.56
CA LYS A 243 28.73 -27.18 -17.80
C LYS A 243 30.16 -26.84 -18.23
N LYS A 244 30.33 -25.86 -19.15
CA LYS A 244 31.66 -25.40 -19.57
C LYS A 244 32.47 -24.76 -18.42
N LYS A 245 31.80 -24.21 -17.39
CA LYS A 245 32.41 -23.60 -16.20
C LYS A 245 32.52 -24.54 -15.01
N GLY A 246 32.25 -25.85 -15.17
CA GLY A 246 32.28 -26.84 -14.09
C GLY A 246 31.22 -26.67 -13.00
N LYS A 247 30.23 -25.80 -13.23
CA LYS A 247 29.15 -25.56 -12.27
C LYS A 247 28.00 -26.54 -12.49
N LYS A 248 27.72 -27.41 -11.50
CA LYS A 248 26.52 -28.25 -11.50
C LYS A 248 25.31 -27.43 -11.02
N ARG A 249 24.36 -27.10 -11.91
CA ARG A 249 23.02 -26.66 -11.50
C ARG A 249 22.22 -27.87 -11.09
N LYS A 250 21.69 -27.86 -9.86
CA LYS A 250 20.67 -28.83 -9.45
C LYS A 250 19.31 -28.27 -9.84
N PRO A 251 18.42 -29.07 -10.45
CA PRO A 251 17.05 -28.70 -10.73
C PRO A 251 16.25 -28.43 -9.47
#